data_5c73d3bd898c4d0b10c66bea89a16d29
#
_entry.id   5c73d3bd898c4d0b10c66bea89a16d29
#
_cell.length_a   1.000
_cell.length_b   1.000
_cell.length_c   1.000
_cell.angle_alpha   90.00
_cell.angle_beta   90.00
_cell.angle_gamma   90.00
#
_symmetry.space_group_name_H-M   'P 1'
#
loop_
_entity.id
_entity.type
_entity.pdbx_description
1 polymer ?
#
loop_
_entity_poly.entity_id
_entity_poly.type
_entity_poly.pdbx_seq_one_letter_code
_entity_poly.pdbx_strand_id
1 'polypeptide(L)'
;MFSSIIFPIVLILATVACALVAGLLFAFAIVTMPGIKRLNDGEFIRAFQVMDGVIQNNHPLFMLVWLGSVAALLLAAVLGFGQLDLVGTGILLTAVALYILGVQLPTGLINVPLNNQLQTLNIDKLNSSAQAAARLNFEPRWNQWNRIRTIVATLVTAMLILLLYLL
;
A
#
# COMPACT_ATOMS: atom_id res chain seq x y z
N MET A 1 19.12 -5.67 -27.63
CA MET A 1 17.90 -6.25 -28.23
C MET A 1 17.02 -6.99 -27.22
N PHE A 2 17.52 -7.95 -26.40
CA PHE A 2 16.68 -8.68 -25.42
C PHE A 2 16.20 -7.75 -24.29
N SER A 3 17.06 -6.91 -23.71
CA SER A 3 16.72 -5.99 -22.63
C SER A 3 15.76 -4.86 -23.06
N SER A 4 15.81 -4.44 -24.31
CA SER A 4 14.91 -3.41 -24.87
C SER A 4 13.47 -3.89 -25.05
N ILE A 5 13.22 -5.21 -25.06
CA ILE A 5 11.87 -5.80 -25.08
C ILE A 5 11.39 -6.06 -23.67
N ILE A 6 12.26 -6.53 -22.78
CA ILE A 6 11.88 -6.93 -21.42
C ILE A 6 11.56 -5.73 -20.53
N PHE A 7 12.33 -4.64 -20.64
CA PHE A 7 12.14 -3.47 -19.80
C PHE A 7 10.71 -2.89 -19.87
N PRO A 8 10.13 -2.60 -21.05
CA PRO A 8 8.76 -2.11 -21.13
C PRO A 8 7.74 -3.08 -20.53
N ILE A 9 7.92 -4.38 -20.70
CA ILE A 9 7.03 -5.40 -20.12
C ILE A 9 7.09 -5.36 -18.59
N VAL A 10 8.29 -5.33 -18.01
CA VAL A 10 8.46 -5.25 -16.55
C VAL A 10 7.93 -3.93 -16.01
N LEU A 11 8.10 -2.83 -16.73
CA LEU A 11 7.56 -1.52 -16.35
C LEU A 11 6.02 -1.53 -16.36
N ILE A 12 5.39 -2.17 -17.36
CA ILE A 12 3.92 -2.37 -17.38
C ILE A 12 3.47 -3.19 -16.15
N LEU A 13 4.13 -4.30 -15.86
CA LEU A 13 3.80 -5.13 -14.69
C LEU A 13 3.97 -4.37 -13.37
N ALA A 14 5.06 -3.59 -13.23
CA ALA A 14 5.27 -2.72 -12.08
C ALA A 14 4.16 -1.68 -11.94
N THR A 15 3.78 -1.04 -13.06
CA THR A 15 2.70 -0.03 -13.09
C THR A 15 1.36 -0.62 -12.66
N VAL A 16 1.00 -1.78 -13.21
CA VAL A 16 -0.26 -2.48 -12.85
C VAL A 16 -0.26 -2.88 -11.38
N ALA A 17 0.83 -3.46 -10.88
CA ALA A 17 0.92 -3.88 -9.49
C ALA A 17 0.88 -2.67 -8.53
N CYS A 18 1.60 -1.58 -8.82
CA CYS A 18 1.52 -0.34 -8.04
C CYS A 18 0.11 0.29 -8.07
N ALA A 19 -0.57 0.24 -9.22
CA ALA A 19 -1.94 0.72 -9.36
C ALA A 19 -2.92 -0.08 -8.49
N LEU A 20 -2.77 -1.40 -8.42
CA LEU A 20 -3.59 -2.26 -7.55
C LEU A 20 -3.35 -1.95 -6.06
N VAL A 21 -2.10 -1.73 -5.66
CA VAL A 21 -1.78 -1.28 -4.29
C VAL A 21 -2.39 0.08 -4.01
N ALA A 22 -2.23 1.06 -4.92
CA ALA A 22 -2.83 2.39 -4.78
C ALA A 22 -4.37 2.30 -4.67
N GLY A 23 -5.01 1.49 -5.49
CA GLY A 23 -6.46 1.25 -5.47
C GLY A 23 -6.94 0.65 -4.15
N LEU A 24 -6.21 -0.31 -3.58
CA LEU A 24 -6.53 -0.88 -2.27
C LEU A 24 -6.43 0.18 -1.16
N LEU A 25 -5.33 0.94 -1.10
CA LEU A 25 -5.15 2.01 -0.13
C LEU A 25 -6.22 3.09 -0.25
N PHE A 26 -6.58 3.45 -1.48
CA PHE A 26 -7.65 4.39 -1.80
C PHE A 26 -9.02 3.87 -1.34
N ALA A 27 -9.35 2.60 -1.61
CA ALA A 27 -10.59 1.99 -1.15
C ALA A 27 -10.71 2.02 0.37
N PHE A 28 -9.63 1.74 1.09
CA PHE A 28 -9.61 1.90 2.55
C PHE A 28 -9.81 3.35 2.97
N ALA A 29 -9.20 4.32 2.28
CA ALA A 29 -9.28 5.74 2.65
C ALA A 29 -10.69 6.33 2.49
N ILE A 30 -11.42 5.98 1.42
CA ILE A 30 -12.66 6.65 1.05
C ILE A 30 -13.93 5.80 1.23
N VAL A 31 -13.81 4.49 1.32
CA VAL A 31 -14.96 3.59 1.46
C VAL A 31 -14.91 2.84 2.77
N THR A 32 -13.86 2.04 3.00
CA THR A 32 -13.83 1.07 4.08
C THR A 32 -13.79 1.75 5.45
N MET A 33 -12.82 2.61 5.70
CA MET A 33 -12.68 3.27 7.01
C MET A 33 -13.82 4.25 7.30
N PRO A 34 -14.30 5.09 6.36
CA PRO A 34 -15.50 5.88 6.56
C PRO A 34 -16.76 5.04 6.79
N GLY A 35 -16.86 3.87 6.16
CA GLY A 35 -17.99 2.94 6.34
C GLY A 35 -18.03 2.36 7.74
N ILE A 36 -16.96 1.70 8.18
CA ILE A 36 -16.87 1.07 9.50
C ILE A 36 -16.83 2.09 10.65
N LYS A 37 -16.43 3.35 10.39
CA LYS A 37 -16.48 4.42 11.37
C LYS A 37 -17.87 4.64 11.98
N ARG A 38 -18.94 4.26 11.25
CA ARG A 38 -20.34 4.40 11.69
C ARG A 38 -20.76 3.33 12.71
N LEU A 39 -19.95 2.29 12.88
CA LEU A 39 -20.17 1.23 13.84
C LEU A 39 -19.79 1.67 15.26
N ASN A 40 -20.31 1.01 16.28
CA ASN A 40 -19.81 1.17 17.65
C ASN A 40 -18.35 0.69 17.76
N ASP A 41 -17.67 0.99 18.86
CA ASP A 41 -16.22 0.76 18.98
C ASP A 41 -15.85 -0.73 18.88
N GLY A 42 -16.62 -1.61 19.50
CA GLY A 42 -16.39 -3.06 19.43
C GLY A 42 -16.63 -3.61 18.02
N GLU A 43 -17.71 -3.21 17.38
CA GLU A 43 -18.02 -3.60 16.00
C GLU A 43 -16.99 -3.07 15.01
N PHE A 44 -16.52 -1.82 15.18
CA PHE A 44 -15.44 -1.23 14.38
C PHE A 44 -14.19 -2.09 14.46
N ILE A 45 -13.74 -2.41 15.68
CA ILE A 45 -12.52 -3.21 15.87
C ILE A 45 -12.70 -4.60 15.26
N ARG A 46 -13.85 -5.25 15.50
CA ARG A 46 -14.13 -6.57 14.93
C ARG A 46 -14.17 -6.56 13.40
N ALA A 47 -14.82 -5.56 12.80
CA ALA A 47 -14.86 -5.42 11.35
C ALA A 47 -13.46 -5.25 10.75
N PHE A 48 -12.63 -4.40 11.40
CA PHE A 48 -11.24 -4.23 10.98
C PHE A 48 -10.43 -5.53 11.12
N GLN A 49 -10.54 -6.23 12.26
CA GLN A 49 -9.85 -7.50 12.49
C GLN A 49 -10.19 -8.55 11.42
N VAL A 50 -11.45 -8.68 11.05
CA VAL A 50 -11.90 -9.64 10.02
C VAL A 50 -11.29 -9.31 8.65
N MET A 51 -11.31 -8.04 8.25
CA MET A 51 -10.74 -7.62 6.96
C MET A 51 -9.21 -7.75 6.94
N ASP A 52 -8.54 -7.27 8.00
CA ASP A 52 -7.09 -7.35 8.12
C ASP A 52 -6.62 -8.81 8.26
N GLY A 53 -7.43 -9.68 8.87
CA GLY A 53 -7.16 -11.10 8.99
C GLY A 53 -6.94 -11.81 7.65
N VAL A 54 -7.58 -11.36 6.58
CA VAL A 54 -7.34 -11.87 5.22
C VAL A 54 -5.89 -11.60 4.79
N ILE A 55 -5.36 -10.41 5.15
CA ILE A 55 -3.99 -10.00 4.87
C ILE A 55 -3.01 -10.74 5.78
N GLN A 56 -3.30 -10.79 7.08
CA GLN A 56 -2.48 -11.45 8.10
C GLN A 56 -2.34 -12.96 7.85
N ASN A 57 -3.35 -13.59 7.27
CA ASN A 57 -3.33 -14.99 6.86
C ASN A 57 -2.64 -15.22 5.49
N ASN A 58 -1.88 -14.24 5.01
CA ASN A 58 -1.07 -14.33 3.78
C ASN A 58 -1.88 -14.73 2.54
N HIS A 59 -3.01 -14.07 2.29
CA HIS A 59 -3.80 -14.34 1.08
C HIS A 59 -2.90 -14.27 -0.17
N PRO A 60 -2.81 -15.35 -0.98
CA PRO A 60 -1.76 -15.49 -2.00
C PRO A 60 -1.80 -14.38 -3.06
N LEU A 61 -2.99 -13.96 -3.52
CA LEU A 61 -3.09 -12.87 -4.49
C LEU A 61 -2.70 -11.52 -3.88
N PHE A 62 -3.01 -11.29 -2.60
CA PHE A 62 -2.57 -10.08 -1.91
C PHE A 62 -1.04 -10.03 -1.84
N MET A 63 -0.42 -11.11 -1.40
CA MET A 63 1.04 -11.21 -1.28
C MET A 63 1.73 -11.08 -2.64
N LEU A 64 1.17 -11.72 -3.68
CA LEU A 64 1.67 -11.59 -5.05
C LEU A 64 1.67 -10.13 -5.52
N VAL A 65 0.57 -9.40 -5.33
CA VAL A 65 0.46 -8.00 -5.75
C VAL A 65 1.37 -7.12 -4.89
N TRP A 66 1.34 -7.29 -3.57
CA TRP A 66 2.09 -6.44 -2.64
C TRP A 66 3.60 -6.57 -2.81
N LEU A 67 4.14 -7.79 -2.73
CA LEU A 67 5.57 -8.05 -2.90
C LEU A 67 5.99 -7.94 -4.38
N GLY A 68 5.13 -8.38 -5.28
CA GLY A 68 5.35 -8.28 -6.72
C GLY A 68 5.47 -6.84 -7.21
N SER A 69 4.74 -5.89 -6.61
CA SER A 69 4.87 -4.47 -6.95
C SER A 69 6.26 -3.93 -6.63
N VAL A 70 6.81 -4.29 -5.47
CA VAL A 70 8.19 -3.92 -5.08
C VAL A 70 9.21 -4.58 -6.00
N ALA A 71 9.10 -5.89 -6.19
CA ALA A 71 10.04 -6.65 -7.01
C ALA A 71 10.06 -6.17 -8.47
N ALA A 72 8.88 -5.97 -9.07
CA ALA A 72 8.76 -5.48 -10.44
C ALA A 72 9.30 -4.06 -10.59
N LEU A 73 9.02 -3.17 -9.63
CA LEU A 73 9.50 -1.79 -9.67
C LEU A 73 11.03 -1.71 -9.55
N LEU A 74 11.62 -2.49 -8.64
CA LEU A 74 13.08 -2.57 -8.51
C LEU A 74 13.73 -3.20 -9.75
N LEU A 75 13.13 -4.26 -10.31
CA LEU A 75 13.60 -4.87 -11.55
C LEU A 75 13.51 -3.91 -12.72
N ALA A 76 12.42 -3.11 -12.81
CA ALA A 76 12.30 -2.06 -13.82
C ALA A 76 13.42 -1.03 -13.70
N ALA A 77 13.79 -0.63 -12.46
CA ALA A 77 14.90 0.31 -12.25
C ALA A 77 16.24 -0.26 -12.71
N VAL A 78 16.51 -1.53 -12.43
CA VAL A 78 17.75 -2.21 -12.89
C VAL A 78 17.77 -2.33 -14.41
N LEU A 79 16.67 -2.75 -15.05
CA LEU A 79 16.59 -2.95 -16.49
C LEU A 79 16.55 -1.62 -17.26
N GLY A 80 15.98 -0.57 -16.67
CA GLY A 80 15.91 0.77 -17.27
C GLY A 80 17.24 1.50 -17.30
N PHE A 81 18.22 1.05 -16.49
CA PHE A 81 19.53 1.65 -16.46
C PHE A 81 20.23 1.50 -17.83
N GLY A 82 20.61 2.64 -18.42
CA GLY A 82 21.21 2.69 -19.77
C GLY A 82 20.24 2.54 -20.94
N GLN A 83 18.92 2.43 -20.68
CA GLN A 83 17.88 2.42 -21.71
C GLN A 83 17.06 3.71 -21.74
N LEU A 84 16.98 4.38 -20.61
CA LEU A 84 16.29 5.65 -20.44
C LEU A 84 17.28 6.82 -20.57
N ASP A 85 16.77 7.94 -21.05
CA ASP A 85 17.48 9.22 -20.96
C ASP A 85 17.54 9.72 -19.50
N LEU A 86 18.14 10.87 -19.27
CA LEU A 86 18.30 11.44 -17.94
C LEU A 86 16.95 11.73 -17.26
N VAL A 87 15.96 12.18 -18.03
CA VAL A 87 14.62 12.51 -17.53
C VAL A 87 13.88 11.24 -17.14
N GLY A 88 13.82 10.25 -18.01
CA GLY A 88 13.19 8.95 -17.75
C GLY A 88 13.82 8.23 -16.56
N THR A 89 15.16 8.23 -16.48
CA THR A 89 15.90 7.69 -15.33
C THR A 89 15.52 8.42 -14.04
N GLY A 90 15.46 9.76 -14.08
CA GLY A 90 15.05 10.58 -12.93
C GLY A 90 13.63 10.28 -12.47
N ILE A 91 12.67 10.14 -13.39
CA ILE A 91 11.28 9.76 -13.08
C ILE A 91 11.24 8.38 -12.39
N LEU A 92 11.91 7.38 -12.96
CA LEU A 92 11.90 6.01 -12.45
C LEU A 92 12.53 5.92 -11.06
N LEU A 93 13.70 6.50 -10.84
CA LEU A 93 14.36 6.48 -9.54
C LEU A 93 13.58 7.24 -8.47
N THR A 94 12.95 8.36 -8.84
CA THR A 94 12.06 9.10 -7.93
C THR A 94 10.83 8.26 -7.57
N ALA A 95 10.21 7.58 -8.55
CA ALA A 95 9.09 6.68 -8.30
C ALA A 95 9.48 5.54 -7.33
N VAL A 96 10.65 4.92 -7.52
CA VAL A 96 11.19 3.90 -6.61
C VAL A 96 11.36 4.46 -5.20
N ALA A 97 12.03 5.60 -5.06
CA ALA A 97 12.28 6.22 -3.76
C ALA A 97 10.96 6.56 -3.05
N LEU A 98 10.02 7.19 -3.73
CA LEU A 98 8.69 7.51 -3.18
C LEU A 98 7.92 6.24 -2.78
N TYR A 99 7.95 5.18 -3.60
CA TYR A 99 7.24 3.95 -3.29
C TYR A 99 7.82 3.26 -2.06
N ILE A 100 9.14 3.14 -1.96
CA ILE A 100 9.79 2.51 -0.82
C ILE A 100 9.62 3.36 0.44
N LEU A 101 9.94 4.65 0.39
CA LEU A 101 9.96 5.52 1.58
C LEU A 101 8.57 6.00 1.99
N GLY A 102 7.67 6.22 1.03
CA GLY A 102 6.35 6.80 1.27
C GLY A 102 5.20 5.78 1.35
N VAL A 103 5.39 4.55 0.86
CA VAL A 103 4.36 3.50 0.92
C VAL A 103 4.84 2.32 1.76
N GLN A 104 5.94 1.66 1.38
CA GLN A 104 6.36 0.41 2.00
C GLN A 104 6.89 0.61 3.42
N LEU A 105 7.76 1.59 3.62
CA LEU A 105 8.34 1.88 4.94
C LEU A 105 7.26 2.27 5.97
N PRO A 106 6.34 3.22 5.69
CA PRO A 106 5.24 3.51 6.60
C PRO A 106 4.31 2.32 6.84
N THR A 107 4.09 1.47 5.84
CA THR A 107 3.33 0.23 6.02
C THR A 107 3.97 -0.65 7.08
N GLY A 108 5.27 -0.95 6.94
CA GLY A 108 5.99 -1.83 7.86
C GLY A 108 6.19 -1.24 9.27
N LEU A 109 6.45 0.07 9.36
CA LEU A 109 6.80 0.72 10.63
C LEU A 109 5.60 1.27 11.41
N ILE A 110 4.47 1.49 10.75
CA ILE A 110 3.34 2.18 11.38
C ILE A 110 2.04 1.38 11.25
N ASN A 111 1.58 1.11 10.01
CA ASN A 111 0.27 0.49 9.84
C ASN A 111 0.25 -0.98 10.27
N VAL A 112 1.26 -1.77 9.90
CA VAL A 112 1.34 -3.18 10.33
C VAL A 112 1.46 -3.31 11.85
N PRO A 113 2.31 -2.57 12.58
CA PRO A 113 2.30 -2.58 14.04
C PRO A 113 0.95 -2.20 14.67
N LEU A 114 0.25 -1.19 14.11
CA LEU A 114 -1.09 -0.82 14.57
C LEU A 114 -2.10 -1.95 14.32
N ASN A 115 -2.05 -2.59 13.14
CA ASN A 115 -2.90 -3.74 12.83
C ASN A 115 -2.64 -4.88 13.82
N ASN A 116 -1.37 -5.22 14.07
CA ASN A 116 -1.00 -6.29 15.00
C ASN A 116 -1.52 -6.02 16.41
N GLN A 117 -1.40 -4.77 16.90
CA GLN A 117 -1.95 -4.40 18.20
C GLN A 117 -3.46 -4.62 18.25
N LEU A 118 -4.18 -4.24 17.19
CA LEU A 118 -5.63 -4.42 17.15
C LEU A 118 -6.02 -5.91 17.09
N GLN A 119 -5.26 -6.73 16.34
CA GLN A 119 -5.50 -8.17 16.20
C GLN A 119 -5.36 -8.94 17.52
N THR A 120 -4.52 -8.47 18.46
CA THR A 120 -4.36 -9.14 19.77
C THR A 120 -5.53 -8.94 20.72
N LEU A 121 -6.46 -8.03 20.43
CA LEU A 121 -7.56 -7.70 21.31
C LEU A 121 -8.67 -8.75 21.27
N ASN A 122 -9.07 -9.24 22.43
CA ASN A 122 -10.29 -10.06 22.57
C ASN A 122 -11.45 -9.13 22.93
N ILE A 123 -12.22 -8.72 21.91
CA ILE A 123 -13.29 -7.74 22.05
C ILE A 123 -14.37 -8.16 23.03
N ASP A 124 -14.67 -9.46 23.09
CA ASP A 124 -15.72 -10.00 23.97
C ASP A 124 -15.36 -9.90 25.46
N LYS A 125 -14.06 -9.72 25.77
CA LYS A 125 -13.56 -9.53 27.15
C LYS A 125 -13.33 -8.07 27.52
N LEU A 126 -13.46 -7.15 26.57
CA LEU A 126 -13.24 -5.72 26.81
C LEU A 126 -14.57 -5.02 27.15
N ASN A 127 -14.55 -4.17 28.18
CA ASN A 127 -15.66 -3.26 28.44
C ASN A 127 -15.67 -2.09 27.42
N SER A 128 -16.77 -1.37 27.35
CA SER A 128 -16.97 -0.28 26.38
C SER A 128 -15.89 0.81 26.46
N SER A 129 -15.40 1.13 27.66
CA SER A 129 -14.34 2.11 27.85
C SER A 129 -13.01 1.64 27.24
N ALA A 130 -12.65 0.37 27.41
CA ALA A 130 -11.45 -0.21 26.82
C ALA A 130 -11.55 -0.33 25.30
N GLN A 131 -12.72 -0.65 24.76
CA GLN A 131 -12.98 -0.65 23.32
C GLN A 131 -12.82 0.75 22.71
N ALA A 132 -13.41 1.78 23.35
CA ALA A 132 -13.27 3.17 22.93
C ALA A 132 -11.80 3.64 22.94
N ALA A 133 -11.06 3.31 24.01
CA ALA A 133 -9.63 3.64 24.11
C ALA A 133 -8.80 2.94 23.03
N ALA A 134 -9.05 1.66 22.75
CA ALA A 134 -8.36 0.92 21.69
C ALA A 134 -8.60 1.53 20.30
N ARG A 135 -9.85 1.88 19.99
CA ARG A 135 -10.20 2.56 18.74
C ARG A 135 -9.54 3.93 18.63
N LEU A 136 -9.57 4.73 19.68
CA LEU A 136 -8.98 6.08 19.69
C LEU A 136 -7.46 6.03 19.46
N ASN A 137 -6.77 5.02 19.99
CA ASN A 137 -5.34 4.84 19.79
C ASN A 137 -4.99 4.35 18.36
N PHE A 138 -5.90 3.65 17.71
CA PHE A 138 -5.70 3.05 16.38
C PHE A 138 -6.15 3.97 15.23
N GLU A 139 -7.44 4.34 15.21
CA GLU A 139 -8.13 4.88 14.03
C GLU A 139 -7.49 6.17 13.49
N PRO A 140 -7.19 7.22 14.30
CA PRO A 140 -6.68 8.49 13.77
C PRO A 140 -5.32 8.33 13.12
N ARG A 141 -4.41 7.61 13.78
CA ARG A 141 -3.03 7.41 13.31
C ARG A 141 -3.00 6.51 12.08
N TRP A 142 -3.77 5.43 12.09
CA TRP A 142 -3.89 4.52 10.97
C TRP A 142 -4.42 5.24 9.71
N ASN A 143 -5.51 6.00 9.86
CA ASN A 143 -6.13 6.76 8.78
C ASN A 143 -5.20 7.83 8.21
N GLN A 144 -4.47 8.55 9.05
CA GLN A 144 -3.51 9.57 8.62
C GLN A 144 -2.44 8.94 7.70
N TRP A 145 -1.84 7.85 8.15
CA TRP A 145 -0.79 7.20 7.38
C TRP A 145 -1.33 6.48 6.15
N ASN A 146 -2.53 5.90 6.23
CA ASN A 146 -3.16 5.34 5.04
C ASN A 146 -3.40 6.41 3.97
N ARG A 147 -3.85 7.62 4.35
CA ARG A 147 -4.05 8.73 3.41
C ARG A 147 -2.72 9.16 2.76
N ILE A 148 -1.65 9.29 3.53
CA ILE A 148 -0.32 9.63 3.01
C ILE A 148 0.11 8.58 1.98
N ARG A 149 0.05 7.29 2.35
CA ARG A 149 0.39 6.18 1.45
C ARG A 149 -0.45 6.17 0.18
N THR A 150 -1.74 6.45 0.30
CA THR A 150 -2.66 6.53 -0.86
C THR A 150 -2.20 7.62 -1.84
N ILE A 151 -1.92 8.83 -1.35
CA ILE A 151 -1.45 9.93 -2.19
C ILE A 151 -0.15 9.56 -2.88
N VAL A 152 0.83 9.06 -2.12
CA VAL A 152 2.14 8.70 -2.67
C VAL A 152 2.03 7.55 -3.68
N ALA A 153 1.27 6.48 -3.38
CA ALA A 153 1.10 5.37 -4.30
C ALA A 153 0.41 5.78 -5.61
N THR A 154 -0.58 6.68 -5.53
CA THR A 154 -1.25 7.24 -6.70
C THR A 154 -0.27 8.08 -7.54
N LEU A 155 0.53 8.92 -6.89
CA LEU A 155 1.57 9.72 -7.58
C LEU A 155 2.60 8.81 -8.27
N VAL A 156 3.09 7.79 -7.59
CA VAL A 156 4.02 6.80 -8.18
C VAL A 156 3.40 6.14 -9.41
N THR A 157 2.14 5.69 -9.31
CA THR A 157 1.42 5.10 -10.46
C THR A 157 1.35 6.07 -11.63
N ALA A 158 1.01 7.34 -11.38
CA ALA A 158 0.97 8.38 -12.42
C ALA A 158 2.34 8.62 -13.07
N MET A 159 3.42 8.63 -12.27
CA MET A 159 4.79 8.74 -12.78
C MET A 159 5.18 7.57 -13.68
N LEU A 160 4.79 6.34 -13.31
CA LEU A 160 5.08 5.15 -14.13
C LEU A 160 4.27 5.15 -15.43
N ILE A 161 3.01 5.61 -15.41
CA ILE A 161 2.19 5.80 -16.62
C ILE A 161 2.83 6.86 -17.53
N LEU A 162 3.26 7.99 -16.95
CA LEU A 162 3.98 9.03 -17.71
C LEU A 162 5.25 8.46 -18.35
N LEU A 163 6.03 7.69 -17.61
CA LEU A 163 7.24 7.07 -18.13
C LEU A 163 6.93 6.10 -19.29
N LEU A 164 5.88 5.29 -19.18
CA LEU A 164 5.41 4.42 -20.27
C LEU A 164 4.98 5.20 -21.52
N TYR A 165 4.41 6.40 -21.33
CA TYR A 165 4.03 7.26 -22.45
C TYR A 165 5.24 7.89 -23.17
N LEU A 166 6.35 8.10 -22.44
CA LEU A 166 7.57 8.72 -22.95
C LEU A 166 8.54 7.71 -23.65
N LEU A 167 8.27 6.39 -23.52
CA LEU A 167 9.04 5.33 -24.20
C LEU A 167 8.71 5.23 -25.68
#